data_24300c0110579471e4ba2f482149a30e
#
_entry.id   24300c0110579471e4ba2f482149a30e
#
_cell.length_a   1.000
_cell.length_b   1.000
_cell.length_c   1.000
_cell.angle_alpha   90.00
_cell.angle_beta   90.00
_cell.angle_gamma   90.00
#
_symmetry.space_group_name_H-M   'P 1'
#
loop_
_entity.id
_entity.type
_entity.pdbx_description
1 polymer ?
#
loop_
_entity_poly.entity_id
_entity_poly.type
_entity_poly.pdbx_seq_one_letter_code
_entity_poly.pdbx_strand_id
1 'polypeptide(L)'
;MKNPDFMVSASPYDDRDLLFDQAVETRPPLPERFSLREDMFGIRNQGPQGSCVAQSLAAMQERNNLKHLLDKGYLSPQFIYDCRPKNRSGRGMNVRNALKFLRVHGAPLEKSYPYRKGKDTPPIGLKKMTSDLKEEAEFYRIQGFAKCTTVQDTKRALYLHGPCIIVVPVYAKPWAGSSTVDHQKYVIPSRMWVKEQNSKKMGGHAMAIVGWDLHGFQIRNSWGRNWGSRGHCTFPYGDWGRQYEVWSAIDYEPDVCAEPDNVIQKIKKCLDKTRWG
;
A
#
# COMPACT_ATOMS: atom_id res chain seq x y z
N MET A 1 13.76 -19.79 -4.43
CA MET A 1 13.79 -18.40 -3.90
C MET A 1 13.63 -18.46 -2.40
N LYS A 2 14.45 -17.69 -1.62
CA LYS A 2 14.21 -17.57 -0.17
C LYS A 2 12.90 -16.82 0.04
N ASN A 3 12.02 -17.35 0.89
CA ASN A 3 10.77 -16.68 1.24
C ASN A 3 11.06 -15.30 1.84
N PRO A 4 10.26 -14.25 1.50
CA PRO A 4 10.37 -12.96 2.15
C PRO A 4 10.11 -13.11 3.66
N ASP A 5 10.78 -12.28 4.45
CA ASP A 5 10.56 -12.25 5.89
C ASP A 5 9.18 -11.63 6.20
N PHE A 6 8.29 -12.40 6.79
CA PHE A 6 6.94 -11.99 7.19
C PHE A 6 6.97 -11.32 8.57
N MET A 7 7.35 -10.04 8.61
CA MET A 7 7.62 -9.31 9.86
C MET A 7 6.62 -8.20 10.16
N VAL A 8 5.46 -8.22 9.51
CA VAL A 8 4.39 -7.26 9.82
C VAL A 8 3.60 -7.75 11.02
N SER A 9 3.44 -6.89 12.01
CA SER A 9 2.50 -7.07 13.12
C SER A 9 1.30 -6.15 12.93
N ALA A 10 0.14 -6.56 13.46
CA ALA A 10 -0.98 -5.65 13.60
C ALA A 10 -0.56 -4.37 14.35
N SER A 11 -1.13 -3.24 13.96
CA SER A 11 -0.98 -2.01 14.72
C SER A 11 -1.56 -2.20 16.12
N PRO A 12 -0.87 -1.77 17.20
CA PRO A 12 -1.46 -1.77 18.53
C PRO A 12 -2.78 -1.00 18.53
N TYR A 13 -3.71 -1.40 19.38
CA TYR A 13 -4.95 -0.63 19.56
C TYR A 13 -4.63 0.81 19.97
N ASP A 14 -5.31 1.76 19.35
CA ASP A 14 -5.23 3.19 19.66
C ASP A 14 -6.62 3.77 19.41
N ASP A 15 -7.25 4.30 20.44
CA ASP A 15 -8.58 4.91 20.40
C ASP A 15 -8.64 6.21 19.57
N ARG A 16 -7.48 6.77 19.25
CA ARG A 16 -7.33 7.94 18.37
C ARG A 16 -7.27 7.57 16.89
N ASP A 17 -7.32 6.27 16.56
CA ASP A 17 -7.38 5.86 15.15
C ASP A 17 -8.69 6.34 14.52
N LEU A 18 -8.57 7.20 13.53
CA LEU A 18 -9.71 7.67 12.78
C LEU A 18 -10.35 6.49 12.02
N LEU A 19 -11.64 6.26 12.22
CA LEU A 19 -12.40 5.28 11.46
C LEU A 19 -12.92 5.91 10.17
N PHE A 20 -12.88 5.16 9.08
CA PHE A 20 -13.20 5.68 7.75
C PHE A 20 -14.64 6.20 7.66
N ASP A 21 -15.61 5.49 8.23
CA ASP A 21 -17.01 5.90 8.25
C ASP A 21 -17.28 7.19 9.03
N GLN A 22 -16.39 7.53 9.97
CA GLN A 22 -16.42 8.80 10.74
C GLN A 22 -15.67 9.93 10.02
N ALA A 23 -14.72 9.58 9.13
CA ALA A 23 -13.87 10.53 8.44
C ALA A 23 -14.48 11.08 7.15
N VAL A 24 -15.43 10.38 6.55
CA VAL A 24 -15.96 10.67 5.22
C VAL A 24 -17.48 10.71 5.24
N GLU A 25 -18.02 11.90 4.93
CA GLU A 25 -19.48 12.11 4.88
C GLU A 25 -20.08 11.59 3.57
N THR A 26 -19.35 11.67 2.47
CA THR A 26 -19.83 11.31 1.13
C THR A 26 -20.02 9.80 1.01
N ARG A 27 -21.22 9.39 0.66
CA ARG A 27 -21.60 7.98 0.51
C ARG A 27 -22.20 7.71 -0.88
N PRO A 28 -21.41 7.78 -1.96
CA PRO A 28 -21.90 7.54 -3.30
C PRO A 28 -22.38 6.11 -3.47
N PRO A 29 -23.30 5.83 -4.40
CA PRO A 29 -23.64 4.48 -4.79
C PRO A 29 -22.40 3.78 -5.34
N LEU A 30 -22.15 2.56 -4.92
CA LEU A 30 -20.98 1.80 -5.36
C LEU A 30 -21.36 0.90 -6.54
N PRO A 31 -20.53 0.80 -7.58
CA PRO A 31 -20.74 -0.15 -8.65
C PRO A 31 -20.59 -1.59 -8.14
N GLU A 32 -21.18 -2.54 -8.83
CA GLU A 32 -21.07 -3.96 -8.50
C GLU A 32 -19.62 -4.47 -8.55
N ARG A 33 -18.84 -3.92 -9.50
CA ARG A 33 -17.41 -4.21 -9.72
C ARG A 33 -16.64 -2.91 -9.89
N PHE A 34 -15.42 -2.89 -9.39
CA PHE A 34 -14.53 -1.73 -9.54
C PHE A 34 -13.08 -2.22 -9.54
N SER A 35 -12.23 -1.62 -10.36
CA SER A 35 -10.81 -1.98 -10.42
C SER A 35 -9.95 -0.80 -10.82
N LEU A 36 -8.87 -0.61 -10.07
CA LEU A 36 -7.79 0.34 -10.37
C LEU A 36 -6.57 -0.33 -11.02
N ARG A 37 -6.67 -1.64 -11.39
CA ARG A 37 -5.51 -2.42 -11.86
C ARG A 37 -4.79 -1.80 -13.04
N GLU A 38 -5.54 -1.27 -13.99
CA GLU A 38 -4.98 -0.68 -15.20
C GLU A 38 -4.35 0.71 -14.94
N ASP A 39 -4.76 1.37 -13.85
CA ASP A 39 -4.21 2.65 -13.42
C ASP A 39 -2.99 2.50 -12.50
N MET A 40 -2.58 1.29 -12.18
CA MET A 40 -1.44 1.04 -11.30
C MET A 40 -0.14 0.92 -12.10
N PHE A 41 0.95 1.46 -11.56
CA PHE A 41 2.28 1.17 -12.11
C PHE A 41 2.61 -0.33 -12.05
N GLY A 42 3.72 -0.73 -12.70
CA GLY A 42 4.14 -2.14 -12.79
C GLY A 42 4.29 -2.84 -11.43
N ILE A 43 4.08 -4.16 -11.40
CA ILE A 43 4.21 -4.97 -10.19
C ILE A 43 5.67 -5.03 -9.76
N ARG A 44 5.94 -4.60 -8.52
CA ARG A 44 7.26 -4.70 -7.90
C ARG A 44 7.56 -6.10 -7.36
N ASN A 45 8.84 -6.36 -7.13
CA ASN A 45 9.31 -7.54 -6.40
C ASN A 45 10.24 -7.08 -5.27
N GLN A 46 9.74 -7.18 -4.03
CA GLN A 46 10.48 -6.81 -2.82
C GLN A 46 11.69 -7.72 -2.53
N GLY A 47 11.76 -8.91 -3.16
CA GLY A 47 12.79 -9.89 -2.84
C GLY A 47 12.73 -10.35 -1.38
N PRO A 48 13.89 -10.65 -0.76
CA PRO A 48 13.94 -11.16 0.62
C PRO A 48 13.77 -10.07 1.70
N GLN A 49 13.69 -8.79 1.34
CA GLN A 49 13.57 -7.69 2.30
C GLN A 49 12.15 -7.64 2.89
N GLY A 50 12.03 -7.41 4.21
CA GLY A 50 10.75 -7.30 4.94
C GLY A 50 9.99 -5.99 4.69
N SER A 51 10.04 -5.48 3.47
CA SER A 51 9.55 -4.15 3.06
C SER A 51 8.12 -4.13 2.49
N CYS A 52 7.31 -5.19 2.69
CA CYS A 52 5.98 -5.29 2.08
C CYS A 52 5.06 -4.09 2.40
N VAL A 53 5.11 -3.54 3.62
CA VAL A 53 4.37 -2.32 3.98
C VAL A 53 4.81 -1.15 3.12
N ALA A 54 6.12 -0.91 3.01
CA ALA A 54 6.67 0.17 2.20
C ALA A 54 6.34 0.02 0.71
N GLN A 55 6.39 -1.21 0.17
CA GLN A 55 6.02 -1.52 -1.21
C GLN A 55 4.54 -1.23 -1.48
N SER A 56 3.66 -1.64 -0.56
CA SER A 56 2.22 -1.44 -0.70
C SER A 56 1.84 0.04 -0.57
N LEU A 57 2.47 0.77 0.34
CA LEU A 57 2.26 2.20 0.53
C LEU A 57 2.78 3.01 -0.65
N ALA A 58 3.95 2.67 -1.19
CA ALA A 58 4.46 3.30 -2.41
C ALA A 58 3.48 3.10 -3.58
N ALA A 59 2.97 1.86 -3.77
CA ALA A 59 2.00 1.58 -4.82
C ALA A 59 0.66 2.33 -4.64
N MET A 60 0.18 2.49 -3.41
CA MET A 60 -1.00 3.29 -3.07
C MET A 60 -0.77 4.76 -3.45
N GLN A 61 0.34 5.33 -2.99
CA GLN A 61 0.71 6.72 -3.22
C GLN A 61 0.92 7.02 -4.71
N GLU A 62 1.52 6.09 -5.44
CA GLU A 62 1.71 6.20 -6.90
C GLU A 62 0.38 6.32 -7.64
N ARG A 63 -0.63 5.54 -7.23
CA ARG A 63 -1.96 5.64 -7.83
C ARG A 63 -2.63 6.97 -7.49
N ASN A 64 -2.52 7.41 -6.24
CA ASN A 64 -3.11 8.67 -5.80
C ASN A 64 -2.44 9.88 -6.44
N ASN A 65 -1.17 9.77 -6.76
CA ASN A 65 -0.40 10.81 -7.46
C ASN A 65 -0.17 10.52 -8.95
N LEU A 66 -0.99 9.67 -9.56
CA LEU A 66 -0.75 9.18 -10.93
C LEU A 66 -0.49 10.32 -11.92
N LYS A 67 -1.32 11.36 -11.93
CA LYS A 67 -1.19 12.51 -12.83
C LYS A 67 0.14 13.26 -12.68
N HIS A 68 0.71 13.27 -11.48
CA HIS A 68 2.01 13.91 -11.17
C HIS A 68 3.22 13.01 -11.45
N LEU A 69 2.99 11.70 -11.53
CA LEU A 69 4.05 10.70 -11.63
C LEU A 69 4.20 10.07 -13.01
N LEU A 70 3.26 10.30 -13.93
CA LEU A 70 3.28 9.66 -15.26
C LEU A 70 4.63 9.80 -15.96
N ASP A 71 5.23 10.99 -15.93
CA ASP A 71 6.52 11.27 -16.56
C ASP A 71 7.71 11.18 -15.60
N LYS A 72 7.47 10.99 -14.30
CA LYS A 72 8.52 11.00 -13.26
C LYS A 72 8.89 9.60 -12.77
N GLY A 73 7.95 8.66 -12.86
CA GLY A 73 8.14 7.27 -12.49
C GLY A 73 7.70 6.94 -11.05
N TYR A 74 8.35 5.98 -10.46
CA TYR A 74 7.97 5.36 -9.19
C TYR A 74 8.38 6.18 -7.97
N LEU A 75 7.64 6.04 -6.87
CA LEU A 75 8.06 6.48 -5.54
C LEU A 75 8.97 5.43 -4.88
N SER A 76 9.83 5.88 -3.98
CA SER A 76 10.81 5.01 -3.32
C SER A 76 10.25 4.24 -2.13
N PRO A 77 9.99 2.94 -2.23
CA PRO A 77 9.68 2.11 -1.06
C PRO A 77 10.91 1.94 -0.15
N GLN A 78 12.13 2.07 -0.69
CA GLN A 78 13.34 1.98 0.11
C GLN A 78 13.46 3.13 1.10
N PHE A 79 13.11 4.35 0.70
CA PHE A 79 13.13 5.51 1.59
C PHE A 79 12.16 5.30 2.77
N ILE A 80 10.92 4.87 2.48
CA ILE A 80 9.93 4.56 3.51
C ILE A 80 10.47 3.48 4.45
N TYR A 81 11.09 2.43 3.91
CA TYR A 81 11.61 1.30 4.69
C TYR A 81 12.82 1.68 5.54
N ASP A 82 13.75 2.45 5.01
CA ASP A 82 14.94 2.90 5.73
C ASP A 82 14.66 3.92 6.82
N CYS A 83 13.60 4.71 6.66
CA CYS A 83 13.15 5.68 7.67
C CYS A 83 12.24 5.07 8.75
N ARG A 84 11.98 3.76 8.72
CA ARG A 84 11.16 3.10 9.74
C ARG A 84 11.76 3.24 11.14
N PRO A 85 10.94 3.27 12.20
CA PRO A 85 11.41 3.23 13.57
C PRO A 85 12.24 1.96 13.84
N LYS A 86 13.26 2.08 14.66
CA LYS A 86 13.98 0.92 15.18
C LYS A 86 13.02 0.05 15.99
N ASN A 87 13.00 -1.24 15.72
CA ASN A 87 12.29 -2.24 16.51
C ASN A 87 13.26 -3.35 16.95
N ARG A 88 12.81 -4.24 17.83
CA ARG A 88 13.66 -5.31 18.39
C ARG A 88 14.21 -6.25 17.31
N SER A 89 13.45 -6.54 16.27
CA SER A 89 13.88 -7.42 15.17
C SER A 89 14.75 -6.70 14.13
N GLY A 90 14.73 -5.36 14.09
CA GLY A 90 15.35 -4.58 13.03
C GLY A 90 14.68 -4.72 11.66
N ARG A 91 13.57 -5.49 11.57
CA ARG A 91 12.90 -5.89 10.33
C ARG A 91 11.42 -5.58 10.36
N GLY A 92 10.82 -5.46 9.16
CA GLY A 92 9.40 -5.20 9.01
C GLY A 92 9.00 -3.79 9.43
N MET A 93 7.71 -3.51 9.29
CA MET A 93 7.11 -2.20 9.60
C MET A 93 5.71 -2.41 10.17
N ASN A 94 5.24 -1.42 10.92
CA ASN A 94 3.84 -1.27 11.31
C ASN A 94 3.16 -0.30 10.35
N VAL A 95 1.98 -0.64 9.84
CA VAL A 95 1.29 0.15 8.80
C VAL A 95 0.92 1.54 9.31
N ARG A 96 0.34 1.65 10.52
CA ARG A 96 0.00 2.96 11.10
C ARG A 96 1.21 3.89 11.20
N ASN A 97 2.34 3.36 11.68
CA ASN A 97 3.56 4.18 11.82
C ASN A 97 4.10 4.61 10.46
N ALA A 98 3.99 3.76 9.45
CA ALA A 98 4.39 4.10 8.09
C ALA A 98 3.45 5.15 7.46
N LEU A 99 2.14 5.06 7.72
CA LEU A 99 1.18 6.10 7.30
C LEU A 99 1.42 7.43 8.02
N LYS A 100 1.70 7.41 9.34
CA LYS A 100 2.12 8.61 10.07
C LYS A 100 3.38 9.23 9.46
N PHE A 101 4.35 8.40 9.09
CA PHE A 101 5.57 8.85 8.42
C PHE A 101 5.26 9.51 7.07
N LEU A 102 4.47 8.86 6.21
CA LEU A 102 4.08 9.42 4.91
C LEU A 102 3.29 10.73 5.02
N ARG A 103 2.46 10.86 6.06
CA ARG A 103 1.72 12.11 6.30
C ARG A 103 2.64 13.28 6.63
N VAL A 104 3.71 13.02 7.36
CA VAL A 104 4.63 14.09 7.80
C VAL A 104 5.74 14.33 6.79
N HIS A 105 6.26 13.29 6.17
CA HIS A 105 7.50 13.36 5.38
C HIS A 105 7.35 12.95 3.91
N GLY A 106 6.29 12.20 3.55
CA GLY A 106 6.15 11.68 2.18
C GLY A 106 7.20 10.65 1.79
N ALA A 107 7.40 10.50 0.49
CA ALA A 107 8.43 9.62 -0.09
C ALA A 107 8.97 10.21 -1.40
N PRO A 108 10.30 10.26 -1.63
CA PRO A 108 10.89 10.78 -2.85
C PRO A 108 10.70 9.79 -4.00
N LEU A 109 11.08 10.20 -5.21
CA LEU A 109 11.11 9.32 -6.37
C LEU A 109 12.12 8.18 -6.21
N GLU A 110 11.80 7.01 -6.75
CA GLU A 110 12.69 5.84 -6.71
C GLU A 110 14.04 6.10 -7.43
N LYS A 111 14.04 6.95 -8.46
CA LYS A 111 15.28 7.36 -9.14
C LYS A 111 16.24 8.14 -8.22
N SER A 112 15.70 8.91 -7.27
CA SER A 112 16.50 9.69 -6.30
C SER A 112 16.95 8.83 -5.11
N TYR A 113 16.16 7.79 -4.76
CA TYR A 113 16.51 6.84 -3.70
C TYR A 113 16.13 5.41 -4.12
N PRO A 114 16.99 4.71 -4.88
CA PRO A 114 16.66 3.44 -5.51
C PRO A 114 16.39 2.30 -4.54
N TYR A 115 15.48 1.40 -4.94
CA TYR A 115 15.21 0.18 -4.19
C TYR A 115 16.39 -0.79 -4.25
N ARG A 116 16.84 -1.25 -3.08
CA ARG A 116 17.95 -2.20 -2.95
C ARG A 116 17.41 -3.62 -2.78
N LYS A 117 17.40 -4.39 -3.87
CA LYS A 117 17.05 -5.80 -3.84
C LYS A 117 18.15 -6.58 -3.10
N GLY A 118 18.01 -6.75 -1.81
CA GLY A 118 19.03 -7.42 -1.02
C GLY A 118 18.50 -7.95 0.30
N LYS A 119 19.43 -8.33 1.18
CA LYS A 119 19.10 -8.69 2.55
C LYS A 119 18.50 -7.50 3.27
N ASP A 120 17.70 -7.80 4.28
CA ASP A 120 17.19 -6.79 5.20
C ASP A 120 18.33 -6.00 5.83
N THR A 121 18.16 -4.67 5.85
CA THR A 121 19.12 -3.76 6.45
C THR A 121 18.49 -3.08 7.67
N PRO A 122 19.29 -2.73 8.69
CA PRO A 122 18.82 -1.89 9.79
C PRO A 122 18.25 -0.58 9.28
N PRO A 123 17.28 0.03 9.98
CA PRO A 123 16.79 1.37 9.61
C PRO A 123 17.92 2.40 9.68
N ILE A 124 18.02 3.21 8.65
CA ILE A 124 18.98 4.31 8.55
C ILE A 124 18.49 5.51 9.36
N GLY A 125 17.21 5.82 9.23
CA GLY A 125 16.52 6.92 9.86
C GLY A 125 16.59 8.22 9.07
N LEU A 126 15.53 9.01 9.17
CA LEU A 126 15.35 10.25 8.41
C LEU A 126 16.48 11.29 8.63
N LYS A 127 17.07 11.32 9.84
CA LYS A 127 18.16 12.25 10.14
C LYS A 127 19.37 12.10 9.24
N LYS A 128 19.59 10.91 8.67
CA LYS A 128 20.70 10.61 7.75
C LYS A 128 20.37 10.83 6.29
N MET A 129 19.15 11.21 5.95
CA MET A 129 18.74 11.57 4.59
C MET A 129 19.16 13.01 4.29
N THR A 130 19.54 13.28 3.04
CA THR A 130 19.89 14.63 2.57
C THR A 130 18.68 15.57 2.62
N SER A 131 18.92 16.88 2.62
CA SER A 131 17.87 17.90 2.52
C SER A 131 17.04 17.70 1.26
N ASP A 132 17.71 17.57 0.11
CA ASP A 132 17.05 17.44 -1.21
C ASP A 132 16.08 16.24 -1.26
N LEU A 133 16.48 15.09 -0.68
CA LEU A 133 15.59 13.93 -0.59
C LEU A 133 14.35 14.17 0.30
N LYS A 134 14.53 14.95 1.38
CA LYS A 134 13.43 15.30 2.27
C LYS A 134 12.47 16.28 1.59
N GLU A 135 13.00 17.29 0.93
CA GLU A 135 12.24 18.27 0.17
C GLU A 135 11.48 17.61 -0.98
N GLU A 136 12.13 16.74 -1.75
CA GLU A 136 11.45 15.97 -2.80
C GLU A 136 10.33 15.07 -2.22
N ALA A 137 10.58 14.41 -1.08
CA ALA A 137 9.61 13.54 -0.43
C ALA A 137 8.33 14.30 -0.01
N GLU A 138 8.47 15.56 0.43
CA GLU A 138 7.35 16.37 0.91
C GLU A 138 6.27 16.63 -0.15
N PHE A 139 6.62 16.61 -1.44
CA PHE A 139 5.65 16.75 -2.53
C PHE A 139 4.65 15.57 -2.61
N TYR A 140 5.01 14.43 -2.03
CA TYR A 140 4.24 13.19 -2.10
C TYR A 140 3.77 12.75 -0.71
N ARG A 141 3.40 13.69 0.15
CA ARG A 141 2.75 13.40 1.44
C ARG A 141 1.30 13.00 1.25
N ILE A 142 0.81 12.11 2.11
CA ILE A 142 -0.63 11.90 2.29
C ILE A 142 -1.16 12.96 3.27
N GLN A 143 -2.43 13.31 3.15
CA GLN A 143 -3.02 14.31 4.04
C GLN A 143 -3.55 13.70 5.33
N GLY A 144 -4.13 12.52 5.22
CA GLY A 144 -4.68 11.79 6.33
C GLY A 144 -4.69 10.29 6.04
N PHE A 145 -5.16 9.54 7.01
CA PHE A 145 -5.43 8.11 6.86
C PHE A 145 -6.49 7.68 7.87
N ALA A 146 -7.27 6.69 7.49
CA ALA A 146 -8.31 6.13 8.33
C ALA A 146 -8.34 4.60 8.25
N LYS A 147 -8.82 3.98 9.32
CA LYS A 147 -8.98 2.53 9.41
C LYS A 147 -10.34 2.13 8.85
N CYS A 148 -10.35 1.19 7.91
CA CYS A 148 -11.56 0.58 7.38
C CYS A 148 -11.90 -0.64 8.21
N THR A 149 -13.10 -0.68 8.78
CA THR A 149 -13.55 -1.76 9.68
C THR A 149 -14.52 -2.72 9.01
N THR A 150 -15.17 -2.31 7.93
CA THR A 150 -16.14 -3.12 7.19
C THR A 150 -15.75 -3.27 5.71
N VAL A 151 -16.37 -4.25 5.05
CA VAL A 151 -16.28 -4.42 3.59
C VAL A 151 -16.76 -3.15 2.88
N GLN A 152 -17.83 -2.54 3.37
CA GLN A 152 -18.44 -1.35 2.75
C GLN A 152 -17.53 -0.13 2.89
N ASP A 153 -16.93 0.08 4.07
CA ASP A 153 -15.97 1.17 4.26
C ASP A 153 -14.76 1.01 3.34
N THR A 154 -14.27 -0.23 3.24
CA THR A 154 -13.14 -0.52 2.34
C THR A 154 -13.49 -0.27 0.88
N LYS A 155 -14.68 -0.64 0.43
CA LYS A 155 -15.16 -0.34 -0.94
C LYS A 155 -15.26 1.16 -1.16
N ARG A 156 -15.86 1.91 -0.21
CA ARG A 156 -15.98 3.37 -0.31
C ARG A 156 -14.62 4.04 -0.31
N ALA A 157 -13.74 3.63 0.60
CA ALA A 157 -12.38 4.16 0.69
C ALA A 157 -11.62 3.97 -0.63
N LEU A 158 -11.69 2.76 -1.19
CA LEU A 158 -11.07 2.43 -2.46
C LEU A 158 -11.65 3.25 -3.63
N TYR A 159 -12.97 3.46 -3.63
CA TYR A 159 -13.67 4.21 -4.68
C TYR A 159 -13.36 5.70 -4.64
N LEU A 160 -13.33 6.30 -3.43
CA LEU A 160 -13.14 7.73 -3.23
C LEU A 160 -11.66 8.13 -3.19
N HIS A 161 -10.82 7.33 -2.54
CA HIS A 161 -9.45 7.72 -2.19
C HIS A 161 -8.36 6.81 -2.79
N GLY A 162 -8.72 5.82 -3.60
CA GLY A 162 -7.75 4.93 -4.23
C GLY A 162 -7.37 3.72 -3.37
N PRO A 163 -6.24 3.05 -3.65
CA PRO A 163 -5.91 1.78 -3.04
C PRO A 163 -5.87 1.79 -1.52
N CYS A 164 -6.34 0.72 -0.88
CA CYS A 164 -6.24 0.52 0.56
C CYS A 164 -5.13 -0.48 0.88
N ILE A 165 -4.56 -0.41 2.08
CA ILE A 165 -3.58 -1.38 2.56
C ILE A 165 -4.26 -2.40 3.44
N ILE A 166 -4.10 -3.67 3.11
CA ILE A 166 -4.55 -4.81 3.93
C ILE A 166 -3.36 -5.53 4.53
N VAL A 167 -3.46 -5.91 5.81
CA VAL A 167 -2.47 -6.76 6.48
C VAL A 167 -3.13 -8.08 6.84
N VAL A 168 -2.52 -9.17 6.40
CA VAL A 168 -3.03 -10.52 6.63
C VAL A 168 -2.00 -11.37 7.40
N PRO A 169 -2.45 -12.35 8.20
CA PRO A 169 -1.56 -13.35 8.76
C PRO A 169 -0.98 -14.25 7.67
N VAL A 170 0.23 -14.73 7.86
CA VAL A 170 0.89 -15.68 6.97
C VAL A 170 1.19 -16.96 7.73
N TYR A 171 0.83 -18.09 7.16
CA TYR A 171 1.09 -19.42 7.69
C TYR A 171 2.03 -20.21 6.77
N ALA A 172 2.87 -21.10 7.34
CA ALA A 172 4.01 -21.70 6.66
C ALA A 172 3.69 -22.50 5.38
N LYS A 173 2.55 -23.20 5.33
CA LYS A 173 2.26 -24.15 4.25
C LYS A 173 1.61 -23.50 3.00
N PRO A 174 0.63 -22.62 3.10
CA PRO A 174 -0.13 -22.16 1.92
C PRO A 174 0.67 -21.26 0.99
N TRP A 175 1.69 -20.56 1.51
CA TRP A 175 2.49 -19.63 0.72
C TRP A 175 3.69 -20.30 0.02
N ALA A 176 4.10 -21.47 0.47
CA ALA A 176 5.23 -22.22 -0.08
C ALA A 176 4.93 -22.92 -1.42
N GLY A 177 3.66 -23.10 -1.75
CA GLY A 177 3.18 -23.77 -2.95
C GLY A 177 2.63 -22.83 -4.03
N SER A 178 3.14 -21.61 -4.15
CA SER A 178 2.64 -20.59 -5.10
C SER A 178 2.77 -20.97 -6.58
N SER A 179 3.35 -22.12 -6.92
CA SER A 179 3.28 -22.73 -8.25
C SER A 179 1.92 -23.36 -8.58
N THR A 180 1.04 -23.50 -7.61
CA THR A 180 -0.31 -24.07 -7.78
C THR A 180 -1.41 -23.01 -7.68
N VAL A 181 -1.11 -21.76 -7.97
CA VAL A 181 -2.16 -20.79 -8.26
C VAL A 181 -2.79 -21.23 -9.55
N ASP A 182 -4.01 -21.69 -9.50
CA ASP A 182 -4.81 -21.96 -10.68
C ASP A 182 -4.93 -20.65 -11.48
N HIS A 183 -4.09 -20.50 -12.48
CA HIS A 183 -4.02 -19.32 -13.34
C HIS A 183 -5.35 -19.01 -14.04
N GLN A 184 -6.29 -19.97 -14.05
CA GLN A 184 -7.61 -19.82 -14.66
C GLN A 184 -8.64 -19.24 -13.69
N LYS A 185 -8.49 -19.40 -12.40
CA LYS A 185 -9.50 -19.00 -11.38
C LYS A 185 -9.07 -17.91 -10.41
N TYR A 186 -8.12 -17.10 -10.65
CA TYR A 186 -7.79 -15.85 -9.92
C TYR A 186 -8.01 -15.83 -8.38
N VAL A 187 -8.44 -16.92 -7.80
CA VAL A 187 -8.75 -17.07 -6.37
C VAL A 187 -7.61 -17.83 -5.74
N ILE A 188 -6.80 -17.14 -4.96
CA ILE A 188 -5.92 -17.85 -4.05
C ILE A 188 -6.81 -18.44 -2.98
N PRO A 189 -6.71 -19.75 -2.72
CA PRO A 189 -7.52 -20.39 -1.70
C PRO A 189 -7.41 -19.65 -0.37
N SER A 190 -8.50 -19.51 0.35
CA SER A 190 -8.60 -18.97 1.73
C SER A 190 -7.53 -19.52 2.69
N ARG A 191 -6.91 -20.61 2.33
CA ARG A 191 -5.80 -21.27 3.03
C ARG A 191 -4.57 -20.39 3.28
N MET A 192 -4.39 -19.31 2.52
CA MET A 192 -3.18 -18.46 2.68
C MET A 192 -3.18 -17.69 4.00
N TRP A 193 -4.33 -17.28 4.48
CA TRP A 193 -4.51 -16.52 5.75
C TRP A 193 -5.34 -17.27 6.78
N VAL A 194 -5.79 -18.49 6.48
CA VAL A 194 -6.49 -19.36 7.42
C VAL A 194 -5.47 -20.31 8.07
N LYS A 195 -5.54 -20.43 9.38
CA LYS A 195 -4.74 -21.40 10.13
C LYS A 195 -5.23 -22.81 9.82
N GLU A 196 -4.44 -23.59 9.06
CA GLU A 196 -4.64 -25.04 8.97
C GLU A 196 -4.11 -25.75 10.22
N GLN A 197 -4.65 -26.96 10.51
CA GLN A 197 -4.15 -27.81 11.60
C GLN A 197 -2.61 -28.00 11.41
N ASN A 198 -1.85 -27.73 12.47
CA ASN A 198 -0.38 -27.82 12.50
C ASN A 198 0.39 -26.80 11.64
N SER A 199 -0.24 -25.75 11.12
CA SER A 199 0.49 -24.69 10.45
C SER A 199 1.06 -23.67 11.43
N LYS A 200 2.37 -23.39 11.33
CA LYS A 200 3.04 -22.37 12.14
C LYS A 200 2.78 -20.98 11.56
N LYS A 201 2.35 -20.06 12.41
CA LYS A 201 2.26 -18.64 12.03
C LYS A 201 3.67 -18.08 11.77
N MET A 202 3.88 -17.56 10.56
CA MET A 202 5.16 -16.98 10.12
C MET A 202 5.26 -15.48 10.42
N GLY A 203 4.13 -14.80 10.57
CA GLY A 203 4.06 -13.37 10.77
C GLY A 203 2.88 -12.74 10.04
N GLY A 204 3.03 -11.52 9.57
CA GLY A 204 2.05 -10.81 8.75
C GLY A 204 2.64 -10.33 7.42
N HIS A 205 1.77 -10.09 6.45
CA HIS A 205 2.11 -9.55 5.14
C HIS A 205 1.17 -8.41 4.77
N ALA A 206 1.72 -7.33 4.24
CA ALA A 206 0.97 -6.19 3.76
C ALA A 206 0.88 -6.22 2.23
N MET A 207 -0.31 -5.93 1.72
CA MET A 207 -0.62 -5.86 0.29
C MET A 207 -1.57 -4.69 0.02
N ALA A 208 -1.76 -4.32 -1.24
CA ALA A 208 -2.71 -3.28 -1.61
C ALA A 208 -4.02 -3.88 -2.14
N ILE A 209 -5.15 -3.40 -1.64
CA ILE A 209 -6.47 -3.63 -2.24
C ILE A 209 -6.62 -2.63 -3.39
N VAL A 210 -6.88 -3.14 -4.61
CA VAL A 210 -6.92 -2.33 -5.83
C VAL A 210 -8.24 -2.46 -6.60
N GLY A 211 -9.20 -3.20 -6.07
CA GLY A 211 -10.51 -3.40 -6.70
C GLY A 211 -11.37 -4.37 -5.92
N TRP A 212 -12.55 -4.61 -6.45
CA TRP A 212 -13.48 -5.64 -6.00
C TRP A 212 -14.35 -6.14 -7.14
N ASP A 213 -14.90 -7.34 -6.95
CA ASP A 213 -15.93 -7.94 -7.79
C ASP A 213 -16.94 -8.70 -6.92
N LEU A 214 -17.73 -9.60 -7.50
CA LEU A 214 -18.72 -10.42 -6.79
C LEU A 214 -18.11 -11.37 -5.75
N HIS A 215 -16.83 -11.75 -5.93
CA HIS A 215 -16.18 -12.78 -5.12
C HIS A 215 -15.38 -12.21 -3.95
N GLY A 216 -14.87 -10.97 -4.10
CA GLY A 216 -14.02 -10.39 -3.05
C GLY A 216 -13.23 -9.17 -3.51
N PHE A 217 -12.24 -8.80 -2.71
CA PHE A 217 -11.31 -7.76 -3.02
C PHE A 217 -10.18 -8.25 -3.92
N GLN A 218 -9.85 -7.46 -4.94
CA GLN A 218 -8.68 -7.67 -5.78
C GLN A 218 -7.43 -7.13 -5.05
N ILE A 219 -6.49 -8.03 -4.79
CA ILE A 219 -5.29 -7.73 -4.03
C ILE A 219 -4.08 -7.69 -4.96
N ARG A 220 -3.29 -6.63 -4.85
CA ARG A 220 -1.99 -6.47 -5.50
C ARG A 220 -0.87 -6.80 -4.52
N ASN A 221 -0.03 -7.76 -4.89
CA ASN A 221 1.14 -8.16 -4.11
C ASN A 221 2.44 -7.51 -4.63
N SER A 222 3.52 -7.62 -3.87
CA SER A 222 4.86 -7.10 -4.17
C SER A 222 5.90 -8.23 -4.39
N TRP A 223 5.49 -9.34 -5.04
CA TRP A 223 6.37 -10.49 -5.32
C TRP A 223 6.60 -10.75 -6.81
N GLY A 224 6.43 -9.70 -7.61
CA GLY A 224 6.60 -9.77 -9.07
C GLY A 224 5.39 -10.31 -9.81
N ARG A 225 5.42 -10.15 -11.13
CA ARG A 225 4.30 -10.53 -12.03
C ARG A 225 4.08 -12.04 -12.12
N ASN A 226 5.10 -12.84 -11.80
CA ASN A 226 5.01 -14.30 -11.88
C ASN A 226 4.31 -14.93 -10.67
N TRP A 227 3.98 -14.13 -9.66
CA TRP A 227 3.21 -14.58 -8.51
C TRP A 227 1.72 -14.38 -8.75
N GLY A 228 0.91 -15.37 -8.38
CA GLY A 228 -0.53 -15.28 -8.51
C GLY A 228 -0.99 -14.98 -9.94
N SER A 229 -2.10 -14.26 -10.07
CA SER A 229 -2.58 -13.78 -11.36
C SER A 229 -1.90 -12.47 -11.74
N ARG A 230 -0.73 -12.58 -12.39
CA ARG A 230 0.09 -11.42 -12.80
C ARG A 230 0.36 -10.47 -11.62
N GLY A 231 0.75 -11.01 -10.46
CA GLY A 231 1.04 -10.27 -9.25
C GLY A 231 -0.18 -9.95 -8.38
N HIS A 232 -1.34 -10.53 -8.66
CA HIS A 232 -2.59 -10.29 -7.95
C HIS A 232 -3.23 -11.57 -7.43
N CYS A 233 -4.13 -11.41 -6.46
CA CYS A 233 -5.01 -12.46 -5.95
C CYS A 233 -6.36 -11.87 -5.52
N THR A 234 -7.29 -12.72 -5.11
CA THR A 234 -8.56 -12.31 -4.53
C THR A 234 -8.57 -12.61 -3.03
N PHE A 235 -9.02 -11.65 -2.24
CA PHE A 235 -9.37 -11.84 -0.83
C PHE A 235 -10.89 -11.99 -0.75
N PRO A 236 -11.42 -13.20 -0.53
CA PRO A 236 -12.87 -13.45 -0.54
C PRO A 236 -13.58 -12.70 0.58
N TYR A 237 -14.81 -12.25 0.33
CA TYR A 237 -15.63 -11.60 1.38
C TYR A 237 -15.89 -12.53 2.57
N GLY A 238 -16.01 -13.85 2.34
CA GLY A 238 -16.15 -14.83 3.42
C GLY A 238 -14.96 -14.93 4.37
N ASP A 239 -13.82 -14.39 3.98
CA ASP A 239 -12.61 -14.33 4.81
C ASP A 239 -12.47 -12.99 5.56
N TRP A 240 -13.41 -12.05 5.38
CA TRP A 240 -13.40 -10.79 6.11
C TRP A 240 -13.42 -11.04 7.62
N GLY A 241 -12.55 -10.35 8.34
CA GLY A 241 -12.33 -10.58 9.77
C GLY A 241 -11.08 -11.43 10.06
N ARG A 242 -10.47 -12.05 9.03
CA ARG A 242 -9.19 -12.79 9.18
C ARG A 242 -7.96 -11.91 8.98
N GLN A 243 -8.12 -10.75 8.34
CA GLN A 243 -7.07 -9.73 8.24
C GLN A 243 -6.83 -9.11 9.62
N TYR A 244 -5.63 -8.59 9.82
CA TYR A 244 -5.32 -7.82 11.03
C TYR A 244 -5.92 -6.42 10.98
N GLU A 245 -5.79 -5.76 9.84
CA GLU A 245 -6.23 -4.38 9.65
C GLU A 245 -6.32 -4.02 8.18
N VAL A 246 -7.15 -3.01 7.90
CA VAL A 246 -7.23 -2.35 6.59
C VAL A 246 -7.16 -0.84 6.82
N TRP A 247 -6.35 -0.15 6.00
CA TRP A 247 -6.13 1.28 6.07
C TRP A 247 -6.28 1.94 4.71
N SER A 248 -6.89 3.12 4.69
CA SER A 248 -6.95 4.01 3.53
C SER A 248 -6.13 5.26 3.81
N ALA A 249 -5.41 5.77 2.81
CA ALA A 249 -4.98 7.15 2.82
C ALA A 249 -6.18 8.02 2.44
N ILE A 250 -6.32 9.13 3.13
CA ILE A 250 -7.31 10.16 2.80
C ILE A 250 -6.50 11.31 2.20
N ASP A 251 -6.61 11.46 0.89
CA ASP A 251 -6.12 12.63 0.19
C ASP A 251 -7.29 13.59 -0.03
N TYR A 252 -7.03 14.86 -0.30
CA TYR A 252 -8.08 15.80 -0.63
C TYR A 252 -8.93 15.19 -1.75
N GLU A 253 -10.26 15.32 -1.61
CA GLU A 253 -11.11 15.15 -2.76
C GLU A 253 -10.56 16.07 -3.85
N PRO A 254 -10.09 15.56 -5.00
CA PRO A 254 -9.97 16.43 -6.14
C PRO A 254 -11.39 16.99 -6.32
N ASP A 255 -11.55 18.30 -6.27
CA ASP A 255 -12.82 18.97 -6.58
C ASP A 255 -13.47 18.20 -7.72
N VAL A 256 -14.50 17.41 -7.42
CA VAL A 256 -15.22 16.57 -8.39
C VAL A 256 -15.89 17.44 -9.46
N CYS A 257 -15.85 18.76 -9.24
CA CYS A 257 -16.34 19.81 -10.13
C CYS A 257 -15.23 20.66 -10.77
N ALA A 258 -13.93 20.37 -10.52
CA ALA A 258 -12.88 21.11 -11.20
C ALA A 258 -12.66 20.50 -12.59
N GLU A 259 -13.08 21.21 -13.62
CA GLU A 259 -12.72 20.95 -15.02
C GLU A 259 -11.24 20.56 -15.12
N PRO A 260 -10.87 19.57 -15.95
CA PRO A 260 -9.49 19.09 -16.09
C PRO A 260 -8.45 20.19 -16.32
N ASP A 261 -8.85 21.28 -16.98
CA ASP A 261 -7.98 22.44 -17.28
C ASP A 261 -7.59 23.24 -16.02
N ASN A 262 -8.44 23.28 -15.00
CA ASN A 262 -8.15 24.02 -13.77
C ASN A 262 -7.10 23.32 -12.89
N VAL A 263 -7.01 21.99 -12.95
CA VAL A 263 -5.99 21.20 -12.24
C VAL A 263 -4.64 21.41 -12.91
N ILE A 264 -4.58 21.40 -14.25
CA ILE A 264 -3.35 21.63 -15.01
C ILE A 264 -2.82 23.06 -14.80
N GLN A 265 -3.69 24.08 -14.72
CA GLN A 265 -3.28 25.46 -14.43
C GLN A 265 -2.77 25.64 -12.99
N LYS A 266 -3.38 24.98 -11.99
CA LYS A 266 -2.86 24.97 -10.60
C LYS A 266 -1.50 24.29 -10.49
N ILE A 267 -1.31 23.19 -11.22
CA ILE A 267 -0.03 22.46 -11.28
C ILE A 267 1.05 23.34 -11.92
N LYS A 268 0.77 24.00 -13.05
CA LYS A 268 1.70 24.93 -13.70
C LYS A 268 2.10 26.06 -12.75
N LYS A 269 1.16 26.63 -12.00
CA LYS A 269 1.42 27.71 -11.04
C LYS A 269 2.26 27.26 -9.83
N CYS A 270 2.20 25.99 -9.44
CA CYS A 270 3.10 25.42 -8.43
C CYS A 270 4.51 25.17 -8.98
N LEU A 271 4.62 24.68 -10.22
CA LEU A 271 5.90 24.43 -10.88
C LEU A 271 6.63 25.73 -11.24
N ASP A 272 5.93 26.80 -11.58
CA ASP A 272 6.53 28.10 -11.86
C ASP A 272 7.03 28.82 -10.60
N LYS A 273 6.44 28.55 -9.43
CA LYS A 273 6.96 29.07 -8.14
C LYS A 273 8.26 28.42 -7.68
N THR A 274 8.60 27.23 -8.18
CA THR A 274 9.84 26.52 -7.83
C THR A 274 10.98 26.81 -8.80
N ARG A 275 10.75 27.62 -9.83
CA ARG A 275 11.77 27.97 -10.84
C ARG A 275 12.58 29.25 -10.54
N TRP A 276 12.17 30.02 -9.53
CA TRP A 276 12.87 31.25 -9.13
C TRP A 276 12.90 31.37 -7.60
N GLY A 277 13.89 30.72 -7.01
CA GLY A 277 14.24 30.81 -5.60
C GLY A 277 15.63 30.21 -5.40
#